data_c661d73ae7a5c7406f1670ddd7333fe0
#
_entry.id   c661d73ae7a5c7406f1670ddd7333fe0
#
_cell.length_a   1.000
_cell.length_b   1.000
_cell.length_c   1.000
_cell.angle_alpha   90.00
_cell.angle_beta   90.00
_cell.angle_gamma   90.00
#
_symmetry.space_group_name_H-M   'P 1'
#
loop_
_entity.id
_entity.type
_entity.pdbx_description
1 polymer ?
#
loop_
_entity_poly.entity_id
_entity_poly.type
_entity_poly.pdbx_seq_one_letter_code
_entity_poly.pdbx_strand_id
1 'polypeptide(L)'
;MAGAEHGGAEAFFVRLALALQRAGLEQRVVIRTDAARAAKLARGGIAALQVPFGGRLDFRTPWRLKRAIRDFAPDVALTWMNRATRMLPEAPPAKPFVHVGRLGGYYDLKYYRRCHHLIGNTVDIVDYIVREGWPRERAHYLPNFVADAQAEPARRSEMFTPPDAPLVLAMGRLHPNKGFDVLIEAIARLPEVYLWIAGEGPLLAELEARAQKLAVKPRVRFLGWRDDAPSLYAACDLFVCPSRHEPLGNVVIEAWAQGAAVVATQSQGPAALVRDGETGLLVPVDDAPALARAIRTLLADRELAARLGQAGRAAFDARFTESIVVAQYLDFFRRVKT
;
A
#
# COMPACT_ATOMS: atom_id res chain seq x y z
N MET A 1 -13.79 0.74 -9.75
CA MET A 1 -13.25 1.17 -8.44
C MET A 1 -14.19 2.13 -7.74
N ALA A 2 -14.64 1.83 -6.51
CA ALA A 2 -15.59 2.66 -5.74
C ALA A 2 -15.02 3.06 -4.36
N GLY A 3 -13.76 3.43 -4.32
CA GLY A 3 -13.01 3.75 -3.11
C GLY A 3 -13.23 5.16 -2.55
N ALA A 4 -12.48 5.49 -1.50
CA ALA A 4 -12.38 6.81 -0.90
C ALA A 4 -11.58 7.77 -1.81
N GLU A 5 -11.47 9.03 -1.40
CA GLU A 5 -10.66 10.03 -2.10
C GLU A 5 -9.18 9.69 -2.01
N HIS A 6 -8.71 9.30 -0.81
CA HIS A 6 -7.32 8.92 -0.55
C HIS A 6 -7.23 7.54 0.12
N GLY A 7 -6.22 6.75 -0.27
CA GLY A 7 -5.91 5.46 0.34
C GLY A 7 -4.94 4.63 -0.49
N GLY A 8 -4.29 3.66 0.15
CA GLY A 8 -3.31 2.79 -0.52
C GLY A 8 -3.90 1.92 -1.63
N ALA A 9 -5.15 1.46 -1.46
CA ALA A 9 -5.83 0.68 -2.49
C ALA A 9 -6.17 1.55 -3.72
N GLU A 10 -6.56 2.80 -3.50
CA GLU A 10 -6.86 3.79 -4.52
C GLU A 10 -5.61 4.19 -5.30
N ALA A 11 -4.51 4.45 -4.61
CA ALA A 11 -3.23 4.76 -5.24
C ALA A 11 -2.73 3.58 -6.08
N PHE A 12 -2.82 2.36 -5.56
CA PHE A 12 -2.41 1.17 -6.32
C PHE A 12 -3.33 0.91 -7.52
N PHE A 13 -4.63 1.13 -7.40
CA PHE A 13 -5.55 1.01 -8.55
C PHE A 13 -5.12 1.89 -9.72
N VAL A 14 -4.78 3.15 -9.47
CA VAL A 14 -4.31 4.07 -10.52
C VAL A 14 -2.99 3.58 -11.11
N ARG A 15 -2.02 3.20 -10.27
CA ARG A 15 -0.73 2.65 -10.73
C ARG A 15 -0.91 1.43 -11.61
N LEU A 16 -1.72 0.46 -11.17
CA LEU A 16 -1.96 -0.77 -11.93
C LEU A 16 -2.67 -0.50 -13.26
N ALA A 17 -3.70 0.35 -13.28
CA ALA A 17 -4.40 0.70 -14.51
C ALA A 17 -3.45 1.32 -15.55
N LEU A 18 -2.60 2.26 -15.11
CA LEU A 18 -1.62 2.90 -15.98
C LEU A 18 -0.54 1.92 -16.46
N ALA A 19 -0.08 1.01 -15.59
CA ALA A 19 0.91 0.01 -15.95
C ALA A 19 0.35 -1.02 -16.95
N LEU A 20 -0.87 -1.49 -16.76
CA LEU A 20 -1.55 -2.37 -17.71
C LEU A 20 -1.80 -1.68 -19.06
N GLN A 21 -2.09 -0.37 -19.07
CA GLN A 21 -2.20 0.43 -20.30
C GLN A 21 -0.87 0.47 -21.06
N ARG A 22 0.25 0.73 -20.34
CA ARG A 22 1.59 0.69 -20.95
C ARG A 22 1.97 -0.68 -21.50
N ALA A 23 1.48 -1.73 -20.84
CA ALA A 23 1.68 -3.12 -21.30
C ALA A 23 0.75 -3.55 -22.44
N GLY A 24 -0.04 -2.62 -23.01
CA GLY A 24 -0.90 -2.86 -24.15
C GLY A 24 -2.22 -3.57 -23.85
N LEU A 25 -2.62 -3.68 -22.56
CA LEU A 25 -3.91 -4.26 -22.23
C LEU A 25 -5.04 -3.30 -22.62
N GLU A 26 -5.95 -3.75 -23.49
CA GLU A 26 -7.17 -3.04 -23.77
C GLU A 26 -8.07 -3.05 -22.53
N GLN A 27 -8.41 -1.86 -22.00
CA GLN A 27 -9.18 -1.74 -20.78
C GLN A 27 -10.18 -0.59 -20.80
N ARG A 28 -11.31 -0.78 -20.12
CA ARG A 28 -12.29 0.26 -19.81
C ARG A 28 -12.30 0.50 -18.31
N VAL A 29 -11.83 1.66 -17.87
CA VAL A 29 -11.74 2.02 -16.46
C VAL A 29 -12.97 2.76 -15.99
N VAL A 30 -13.58 2.30 -14.89
CA VAL A 30 -14.74 2.94 -14.25
C VAL A 30 -14.41 3.27 -12.81
N ILE A 31 -14.59 4.54 -12.43
CA ILE A 31 -14.30 5.04 -11.08
C ILE A 31 -15.52 5.73 -10.46
N ARG A 32 -15.56 5.78 -9.14
CA ARG A 32 -16.41 6.73 -8.44
C ARG A 32 -16.00 8.15 -8.84
N THR A 33 -16.97 9.04 -8.98
CA THR A 33 -16.73 10.46 -9.30
C THR A 33 -15.62 11.04 -8.40
N ASP A 34 -14.51 11.41 -9.05
CA ASP A 34 -13.29 11.92 -8.42
C ASP A 34 -12.45 12.59 -9.51
N ALA A 35 -12.45 13.91 -9.53
CA ALA A 35 -11.80 14.70 -10.57
C ALA A 35 -10.25 14.53 -10.55
N ALA A 36 -9.65 14.46 -9.37
CA ALA A 36 -8.21 14.32 -9.24
C ALA A 36 -7.73 12.95 -9.75
N ARG A 37 -8.46 11.87 -9.41
CA ARG A 37 -8.17 10.51 -9.90
C ARG A 37 -8.40 10.41 -11.40
N ALA A 38 -9.48 10.98 -11.92
CA ALA A 38 -9.75 11.02 -13.36
C ALA A 38 -8.64 11.77 -14.13
N ALA A 39 -8.17 12.90 -13.61
CA ALA A 39 -7.06 13.65 -14.20
C ALA A 39 -5.74 12.86 -14.19
N LYS A 40 -5.43 12.12 -13.11
CA LYS A 40 -4.25 11.24 -13.04
C LYS A 40 -4.30 10.13 -14.10
N LEU A 41 -5.46 9.50 -14.27
CA LEU A 41 -5.66 8.46 -15.30
C LEU A 41 -5.58 9.04 -16.72
N ALA A 42 -6.20 10.22 -16.95
CA ALA A 42 -6.20 10.88 -18.25
C ALA A 42 -4.79 11.28 -18.72
N ARG A 43 -3.93 11.75 -17.81
CA ARG A 43 -2.50 12.03 -18.11
C ARG A 43 -1.74 10.79 -18.60
N GLY A 44 -2.15 9.61 -18.19
CA GLY A 44 -1.60 8.33 -18.66
C GLY A 44 -2.40 7.69 -19.80
N GLY A 45 -3.25 8.43 -20.50
CA GLY A 45 -3.99 7.97 -21.67
C GLY A 45 -5.27 7.18 -21.38
N ILE A 46 -5.77 7.17 -20.13
CA ILE A 46 -6.98 6.45 -19.75
C ILE A 46 -8.15 7.42 -19.52
N ALA A 47 -9.12 7.44 -20.43
CA ALA A 47 -10.39 8.15 -20.25
C ALA A 47 -11.32 7.34 -19.32
N ALA A 48 -11.26 7.60 -18.00
CA ALA A 48 -12.06 6.88 -17.04
C ALA A 48 -13.53 7.33 -17.04
N LEU A 49 -14.45 6.37 -17.10
CA LEU A 49 -15.88 6.62 -16.90
C LEU A 49 -16.15 6.89 -15.43
N GLN A 50 -16.66 8.08 -15.12
CA GLN A 50 -17.05 8.45 -13.77
C GLN A 50 -18.53 8.16 -13.51
N VAL A 51 -18.83 7.45 -12.41
CA VAL A 51 -20.18 7.13 -11.97
C VAL A 51 -20.32 7.40 -10.46
N PRO A 52 -21.54 7.69 -9.96
CA PRO A 52 -21.72 8.07 -8.55
C PRO A 52 -21.27 7.00 -7.55
N PHE A 53 -21.47 5.72 -7.84
CA PHE A 53 -21.35 4.63 -6.87
C PHE A 53 -22.05 5.00 -5.54
N GLY A 54 -23.28 5.49 -5.65
CA GLY A 54 -24.05 6.03 -4.54
C GLY A 54 -24.65 4.96 -3.62
N GLY A 55 -25.71 5.35 -2.89
CA GLY A 55 -26.43 4.48 -1.97
C GLY A 55 -27.54 3.66 -2.66
N ARG A 56 -28.59 3.29 -1.87
CA ARG A 56 -29.70 2.44 -2.32
C ARG A 56 -30.52 3.04 -3.46
N LEU A 57 -30.55 4.35 -3.62
CA LEU A 57 -31.29 5.07 -4.66
C LEU A 57 -30.46 5.39 -5.92
N ASP A 58 -29.27 4.81 -6.05
CA ASP A 58 -28.42 5.02 -7.21
C ASP A 58 -28.78 4.07 -8.35
N PHE A 59 -29.73 4.46 -9.18
CA PHE A 59 -30.09 3.73 -10.41
C PHE A 59 -29.17 4.08 -11.58
N ARG A 60 -28.41 5.18 -11.50
CA ARG A 60 -27.53 5.66 -12.58
C ARG A 60 -26.30 4.77 -12.73
N THR A 61 -25.68 4.35 -11.63
CA THR A 61 -24.48 3.51 -11.67
C THR A 61 -24.72 2.16 -12.35
N PRO A 62 -25.74 1.32 -11.96
CA PRO A 62 -26.00 0.05 -12.64
C PRO A 62 -26.32 0.21 -14.12
N TRP A 63 -27.09 1.24 -14.49
CA TRP A 63 -27.43 1.51 -15.91
C TRP A 63 -26.17 1.86 -16.72
N ARG A 64 -25.31 2.76 -16.21
CA ARG A 64 -24.04 3.12 -16.87
C ARG A 64 -23.06 1.97 -16.96
N LEU A 65 -22.98 1.14 -15.92
CA LEU A 65 -22.16 -0.07 -15.93
C LEU A 65 -22.65 -1.09 -16.98
N LYS A 66 -23.95 -1.35 -17.05
CA LYS A 66 -24.55 -2.21 -18.09
C LYS A 66 -24.21 -1.72 -19.49
N ARG A 67 -24.33 -0.41 -19.74
CA ARG A 67 -23.97 0.20 -21.02
C ARG A 67 -22.49 0.03 -21.32
N ALA A 68 -21.59 0.35 -20.36
CA ALA A 68 -20.14 0.22 -20.53
C ALA A 68 -19.71 -1.23 -20.80
N ILE A 69 -20.33 -2.22 -20.13
CA ILE A 69 -20.10 -3.64 -20.37
C ILE A 69 -20.54 -4.05 -21.77
N ARG A 70 -21.74 -3.65 -22.18
CA ARG A 70 -22.27 -3.97 -23.52
C ARG A 70 -21.38 -3.38 -24.62
N ASP A 71 -21.00 -2.09 -24.47
CA ASP A 71 -20.27 -1.33 -25.50
C ASP A 71 -18.79 -1.75 -25.59
N PHE A 72 -18.18 -2.24 -24.49
CA PHE A 72 -16.81 -2.70 -24.43
C PHE A 72 -16.67 -4.22 -24.57
N ALA A 73 -17.69 -4.96 -24.13
CA ALA A 73 -17.75 -6.41 -24.17
C ALA A 73 -16.50 -7.12 -23.57
N PRO A 74 -16.19 -6.87 -22.27
CA PRO A 74 -14.97 -7.38 -21.64
C PRO A 74 -14.99 -8.90 -21.52
N ASP A 75 -13.81 -9.54 -21.54
CA ASP A 75 -13.64 -10.94 -21.14
C ASP A 75 -13.55 -11.09 -19.62
N VAL A 76 -12.94 -10.11 -18.95
CA VAL A 76 -12.76 -10.07 -17.49
C VAL A 76 -13.21 -8.74 -16.91
N ALA A 77 -13.99 -8.78 -15.85
CA ALA A 77 -14.38 -7.59 -15.08
C ALA A 77 -13.74 -7.62 -13.69
N LEU A 78 -12.68 -6.83 -13.48
CA LEU A 78 -11.99 -6.71 -12.21
C LEU A 78 -12.64 -5.62 -11.35
N THR A 79 -13.17 -6.01 -10.20
CA THR A 79 -13.80 -5.08 -9.24
C THR A 79 -12.93 -4.87 -8.00
N TRP A 80 -12.96 -3.65 -7.48
CA TRP A 80 -12.19 -3.24 -6.32
C TRP A 80 -13.12 -2.81 -5.20
N MET A 81 -12.96 -3.39 -4.03
CA MET A 81 -13.74 -3.12 -2.82
C MET A 81 -15.22 -3.50 -2.91
N ASN A 82 -15.87 -3.65 -1.77
CA ASN A 82 -17.21 -4.17 -1.60
C ASN A 82 -18.27 -3.48 -2.49
N ARG A 83 -18.22 -2.14 -2.57
CA ARG A 83 -19.24 -1.38 -3.28
C ARG A 83 -19.22 -1.61 -4.79
N ALA A 84 -18.03 -1.56 -5.42
CA ALA A 84 -17.90 -1.81 -6.86
C ALA A 84 -18.28 -3.26 -7.19
N THR A 85 -17.86 -4.22 -6.36
CA THR A 85 -18.16 -5.65 -6.53
C THR A 85 -19.67 -5.92 -6.47
N ARG A 86 -20.36 -5.34 -5.47
CA ARG A 86 -21.81 -5.50 -5.33
C ARG A 86 -22.60 -4.88 -6.47
N MET A 87 -22.13 -3.72 -7.01
CA MET A 87 -22.86 -2.97 -8.02
C MET A 87 -22.56 -3.40 -9.46
N LEU A 88 -21.59 -4.31 -9.68
CA LEU A 88 -21.34 -4.85 -11.00
C LEU A 88 -22.57 -5.65 -11.46
N PRO A 89 -23.16 -5.34 -12.64
CA PRO A 89 -24.23 -6.14 -13.22
C PRO A 89 -23.77 -7.56 -13.54
N GLU A 90 -24.71 -8.48 -13.63
CA GLU A 90 -24.45 -9.82 -14.16
C GLU A 90 -24.02 -9.74 -15.63
N ALA A 91 -23.21 -10.71 -16.04
CA ALA A 91 -22.76 -10.82 -17.41
C ALA A 91 -23.96 -11.07 -18.35
N PRO A 92 -23.99 -10.44 -19.52
CA PRO A 92 -25.01 -10.74 -20.53
C PRO A 92 -24.88 -12.20 -20.99
N PRO A 93 -25.98 -12.96 -21.13
CA PRO A 93 -25.89 -14.36 -21.58
C PRO A 93 -25.19 -14.54 -22.94
N ALA A 94 -25.38 -13.59 -23.85
CA ALA A 94 -24.78 -13.63 -25.18
C ALA A 94 -23.26 -13.37 -25.19
N LYS A 95 -22.72 -12.71 -24.16
CA LYS A 95 -21.28 -12.49 -24.01
C LYS A 95 -20.92 -12.50 -22.51
N PRO A 96 -20.71 -13.66 -21.92
CA PRO A 96 -20.32 -13.78 -20.53
C PRO A 96 -18.90 -13.21 -20.31
N PHE A 97 -18.67 -12.66 -19.13
CA PHE A 97 -17.34 -12.27 -18.66
C PHE A 97 -17.02 -12.92 -17.32
N VAL A 98 -15.75 -13.07 -17.02
CA VAL A 98 -15.31 -13.55 -15.71
C VAL A 98 -15.26 -12.39 -14.72
N HIS A 99 -16.06 -12.47 -13.65
CA HIS A 99 -16.06 -11.49 -12.59
C HIS A 99 -14.98 -11.81 -11.56
N VAL A 100 -13.99 -10.93 -11.41
CA VAL A 100 -12.90 -11.04 -10.44
C VAL A 100 -13.04 -9.96 -9.39
N GLY A 101 -13.03 -10.35 -8.11
CA GLY A 101 -13.02 -9.43 -6.98
C GLY A 101 -11.62 -9.28 -6.41
N ARG A 102 -11.13 -8.04 -6.22
CA ARG A 102 -9.84 -7.79 -5.58
C ARG A 102 -10.01 -7.24 -4.17
N LEU A 103 -9.42 -7.96 -3.21
CA LEU A 103 -9.41 -7.62 -1.79
C LEU A 103 -8.06 -6.99 -1.43
N GLY A 104 -8.10 -5.89 -0.68
CA GLY A 104 -6.93 -5.24 -0.07
C GLY A 104 -6.99 -5.28 1.46
N GLY A 105 -7.76 -6.20 2.01
CA GLY A 105 -7.96 -6.40 3.45
C GLY A 105 -8.98 -7.51 3.71
N TYR A 106 -9.31 -7.72 4.98
CA TYR A 106 -10.23 -8.76 5.45
C TYR A 106 -11.68 -8.29 5.28
N TYR A 107 -12.20 -8.39 4.07
CA TYR A 107 -13.56 -7.95 3.74
C TYR A 107 -14.56 -9.10 3.87
N ASP A 108 -15.79 -8.77 4.30
CA ASP A 108 -16.89 -9.73 4.36
C ASP A 108 -17.22 -10.28 2.96
N LEU A 109 -17.03 -11.58 2.78
CA LEU A 109 -17.18 -12.27 1.49
C LEU A 109 -18.62 -12.32 0.97
N LYS A 110 -19.63 -11.94 1.79
CA LYS A 110 -21.00 -11.82 1.30
C LYS A 110 -21.16 -10.89 0.09
N TYR A 111 -20.28 -9.88 -0.04
CA TYR A 111 -20.29 -8.94 -1.16
C TYR A 111 -19.66 -9.50 -2.43
N TYR A 112 -18.94 -10.63 -2.34
CA TYR A 112 -18.16 -11.24 -3.41
C TYR A 112 -18.77 -12.52 -3.98
N ARG A 113 -19.93 -12.97 -3.48
CA ARG A 113 -20.58 -14.24 -3.86
C ARG A 113 -20.82 -14.42 -5.35
N ARG A 114 -20.91 -13.33 -6.12
CA ARG A 114 -21.06 -13.35 -7.58
C ARG A 114 -19.74 -13.32 -8.35
N CYS A 115 -18.61 -13.27 -7.65
CA CYS A 115 -17.30 -13.37 -8.29
C CYS A 115 -17.01 -14.83 -8.66
N HIS A 116 -16.30 -15.00 -9.78
CA HIS A 116 -15.76 -16.32 -10.17
C HIS A 116 -14.40 -16.56 -9.50
N HIS A 117 -13.58 -15.50 -9.36
CA HIS A 117 -12.28 -15.54 -8.72
C HIS A 117 -12.10 -14.36 -7.77
N LEU A 118 -11.28 -14.58 -6.73
CA LEU A 118 -10.85 -13.53 -5.81
C LEU A 118 -9.33 -13.37 -5.83
N ILE A 119 -8.88 -12.12 -5.74
CA ILE A 119 -7.47 -11.77 -5.60
C ILE A 119 -7.26 -11.19 -4.21
N GLY A 120 -6.32 -11.77 -3.45
CA GLY A 120 -5.71 -11.17 -2.27
C GLY A 120 -4.36 -10.56 -2.63
N ASN A 121 -4.05 -9.40 -2.09
CA ASN A 121 -2.76 -8.74 -2.30
C ASN A 121 -1.68 -9.17 -1.31
N THR A 122 -2.02 -10.06 -0.36
CA THR A 122 -1.08 -10.80 0.50
C THR A 122 -1.48 -12.27 0.53
N VAL A 123 -0.53 -13.14 0.87
CA VAL A 123 -0.79 -14.57 1.07
C VAL A 123 -1.79 -14.75 2.22
N ASP A 124 -1.66 -13.99 3.30
CA ASP A 124 -2.57 -14.07 4.46
C ASP A 124 -4.01 -13.68 4.11
N ILE A 125 -4.22 -12.69 3.23
CA ILE A 125 -5.58 -12.37 2.72
C ILE A 125 -6.12 -13.51 1.86
N VAL A 126 -5.29 -14.19 1.07
CA VAL A 126 -5.71 -15.38 0.32
C VAL A 126 -6.09 -16.52 1.27
N ASP A 127 -5.31 -16.75 2.31
CA ASP A 127 -5.61 -17.76 3.32
C ASP A 127 -6.88 -17.42 4.12
N TYR A 128 -7.10 -16.13 4.41
CA TYR A 128 -8.37 -15.66 4.96
C TYR A 128 -9.55 -15.98 4.03
N ILE A 129 -9.45 -15.67 2.73
CA ILE A 129 -10.48 -15.95 1.73
C ILE A 129 -10.85 -17.45 1.74
N VAL A 130 -9.84 -18.32 1.81
CA VAL A 130 -10.04 -19.77 1.85
C VAL A 130 -10.66 -20.23 3.17
N ARG A 131 -10.21 -19.69 4.32
CA ARG A 131 -10.79 -19.98 5.65
C ARG A 131 -12.27 -19.60 5.75
N GLU A 132 -12.68 -18.52 5.04
CA GLU A 132 -14.08 -18.11 4.93
C GLU A 132 -14.90 -18.95 3.94
N GLY A 133 -14.35 -20.08 3.47
CA GLY A 133 -15.05 -21.07 2.64
C GLY A 133 -14.97 -20.85 1.12
N TRP A 134 -14.08 -19.95 0.64
CA TRP A 134 -13.87 -19.77 -0.80
C TRP A 134 -12.98 -20.88 -1.37
N PRO A 135 -13.29 -21.45 -2.56
CA PRO A 135 -12.47 -22.48 -3.17
C PRO A 135 -11.02 -22.02 -3.41
N ARG A 136 -10.04 -22.82 -2.99
CA ARG A 136 -8.61 -22.48 -3.07
C ARG A 136 -8.16 -22.20 -4.50
N GLU A 137 -8.64 -22.95 -5.47
CA GLU A 137 -8.33 -22.81 -6.89
C GLU A 137 -8.88 -21.52 -7.50
N ARG A 138 -9.78 -20.83 -6.80
CA ARG A 138 -10.37 -19.54 -7.20
C ARG A 138 -9.89 -18.38 -6.35
N ALA A 139 -8.94 -18.60 -5.43
CA ALA A 139 -8.31 -17.58 -4.60
C ALA A 139 -6.84 -17.39 -5.03
N HIS A 140 -6.48 -16.18 -5.46
CA HIS A 140 -5.20 -15.91 -6.11
C HIS A 140 -4.41 -14.84 -5.36
N TYR A 141 -3.10 -15.03 -5.24
CA TYR A 141 -2.19 -14.03 -4.72
C TYR A 141 -1.63 -13.19 -5.88
N LEU A 142 -1.95 -11.91 -5.91
CA LEU A 142 -1.33 -10.92 -6.79
C LEU A 142 -0.95 -9.69 -5.97
N PRO A 143 0.35 -9.46 -5.73
CA PRO A 143 0.82 -8.39 -4.85
C PRO A 143 0.61 -6.99 -5.43
N ASN A 144 0.88 -5.98 -4.62
CA ASN A 144 1.10 -4.64 -5.10
C ASN A 144 2.54 -4.49 -5.60
N PHE A 145 2.76 -3.56 -6.52
CA PHE A 145 4.07 -3.00 -6.82
C PHE A 145 4.15 -1.53 -6.39
N VAL A 146 5.36 -1.03 -6.26
CA VAL A 146 5.64 0.39 -6.01
C VAL A 146 6.59 0.92 -7.07
N ALA A 147 6.83 2.22 -7.12
CA ALA A 147 7.81 2.80 -8.04
C ALA A 147 9.22 2.25 -7.70
N ASP A 148 9.94 1.83 -8.73
CA ASP A 148 11.26 1.20 -8.63
C ASP A 148 12.42 2.16 -8.93
N ALA A 149 12.12 3.34 -9.47
CA ALA A 149 13.11 4.35 -9.75
C ALA A 149 13.79 4.83 -8.46
N GLN A 150 15.13 4.79 -8.45
CA GLN A 150 15.91 5.40 -7.37
C GLN A 150 15.68 6.92 -7.39
N ALA A 151 15.42 7.48 -6.23
CA ALA A 151 15.18 8.91 -6.06
C ALA A 151 16.41 9.59 -5.46
N GLU A 152 16.62 10.85 -5.84
CA GLU A 152 17.56 11.70 -5.13
C GLU A 152 17.10 11.93 -3.68
N PRO A 153 17.99 11.82 -2.70
CA PRO A 153 17.64 12.04 -1.31
C PRO A 153 17.08 13.44 -1.05
N ALA A 154 16.01 13.53 -0.29
CA ALA A 154 15.48 14.81 0.18
C ALA A 154 16.51 15.52 1.05
N ARG A 155 16.60 16.84 0.92
CA ARG A 155 17.55 17.65 1.70
C ARG A 155 17.14 17.73 3.16
N ARG A 156 17.93 17.11 4.04
CA ARG A 156 17.65 17.06 5.49
C ARG A 156 17.53 18.45 6.11
N SER A 157 18.32 19.43 5.63
CA SER A 157 18.29 20.81 6.11
C SER A 157 16.95 21.52 5.86
N GLU A 158 16.25 21.20 4.77
CA GLU A 158 14.92 21.78 4.48
C GLU A 158 13.85 21.33 5.49
N MET A 159 14.09 20.23 6.19
CA MET A 159 13.28 19.72 7.29
C MET A 159 13.94 19.94 8.66
N PHE A 160 14.79 20.97 8.78
CA PHE A 160 15.45 21.33 10.04
C PHE A 160 16.16 20.14 10.73
N THR A 161 16.79 19.28 9.94
CA THR A 161 17.52 18.11 10.41
C THR A 161 18.99 18.27 10.02
N PRO A 162 19.95 18.16 10.98
CA PRO A 162 21.37 18.23 10.65
C PRO A 162 21.77 17.13 9.66
N PRO A 163 22.67 17.40 8.70
CA PRO A 163 23.00 16.43 7.65
C PRO A 163 23.59 15.13 8.19
N ASP A 164 24.37 15.21 9.26
CA ASP A 164 25.06 14.05 9.85
C ASP A 164 24.30 13.38 11.01
N ALA A 165 23.12 13.92 11.38
CA ALA A 165 22.33 13.34 12.45
C ALA A 165 21.69 12.01 12.01
N PRO A 166 21.67 10.96 12.86
CA PRO A 166 20.92 9.75 12.58
C PRO A 166 19.45 10.03 12.35
N LEU A 167 18.93 9.60 11.19
CA LEU A 167 17.57 9.91 10.74
C LEU A 167 16.73 8.65 10.57
N VAL A 168 15.66 8.58 11.33
CA VAL A 168 14.58 7.59 11.19
C VAL A 168 13.42 8.20 10.42
N LEU A 169 12.92 7.49 9.42
CA LEU A 169 11.68 7.81 8.71
C LEU A 169 10.56 6.86 9.12
N ALA A 170 9.38 7.38 9.34
CA ALA A 170 8.14 6.61 9.42
C ALA A 170 7.07 7.27 8.53
N MET A 171 6.22 6.44 7.90
CA MET A 171 5.27 6.97 6.94
C MET A 171 3.90 6.29 7.05
N GLY A 172 2.82 7.07 6.94
CA GLY A 172 1.47 6.58 6.90
C GLY A 172 0.45 7.55 7.49
N ARG A 173 -0.83 7.16 7.43
CA ARG A 173 -1.91 7.95 8.04
C ARG A 173 -1.70 8.08 9.55
N LEU A 174 -1.84 9.27 10.11
CA LEU A 174 -1.76 9.50 11.56
C LEU A 174 -3.03 8.94 12.25
N HIS A 175 -2.99 7.64 12.53
CA HIS A 175 -4.10 6.83 13.04
C HIS A 175 -3.59 5.82 14.07
N PRO A 176 -4.38 5.41 15.09
CA PRO A 176 -3.94 4.47 16.13
C PRO A 176 -3.29 3.18 15.60
N ASN A 177 -3.80 2.64 14.48
CA ASN A 177 -3.26 1.42 13.85
C ASN A 177 -1.79 1.57 13.41
N LYS A 178 -1.28 2.80 13.26
CA LYS A 178 0.08 3.05 12.77
C LYS A 178 1.15 3.13 13.86
N GLY A 179 0.77 3.19 15.13
CA GLY A 179 1.68 3.06 16.27
C GLY A 179 2.75 4.17 16.36
N PHE A 180 2.51 5.36 15.80
CA PHE A 180 3.48 6.47 15.87
C PHE A 180 3.71 6.96 17.29
N ASP A 181 2.76 6.79 18.17
CA ASP A 181 2.88 7.05 19.61
C ASP A 181 3.97 6.16 20.25
N VAL A 182 4.01 4.87 19.91
CA VAL A 182 5.03 3.93 20.36
C VAL A 182 6.41 4.30 19.79
N LEU A 183 6.45 4.72 18.51
CA LEU A 183 7.70 5.17 17.89
C LEU A 183 8.25 6.43 18.57
N ILE A 184 7.42 7.41 18.89
CA ILE A 184 7.85 8.62 19.61
C ILE A 184 8.41 8.25 20.99
N GLU A 185 7.83 7.28 21.70
CA GLU A 185 8.37 6.75 22.95
C GLU A 185 9.71 6.02 22.76
N ALA A 186 9.89 5.30 21.66
CA ALA A 186 11.17 4.69 21.33
C ALA A 186 12.25 5.75 21.06
N ILE A 187 11.91 6.81 20.32
CA ILE A 187 12.83 7.94 20.03
C ILE A 187 13.21 8.71 21.31
N ALA A 188 12.35 8.75 22.31
CA ALA A 188 12.68 9.35 23.59
C ALA A 188 13.86 8.64 24.32
N ARG A 189 14.13 7.38 23.96
CA ARG A 189 15.25 6.56 24.47
C ARG A 189 16.52 6.68 23.63
N LEU A 190 16.51 7.51 22.58
CA LEU A 190 17.56 7.65 21.57
C LEU A 190 17.88 9.16 21.36
N PRO A 191 18.68 9.77 22.26
CA PRO A 191 18.82 11.23 22.32
C PRO A 191 19.40 11.89 21.05
N GLU A 192 20.21 11.14 20.26
CA GLU A 192 20.86 11.64 19.04
C GLU A 192 19.99 11.49 17.78
N VAL A 193 18.87 10.72 17.85
CA VAL A 193 18.10 10.34 16.67
C VAL A 193 17.04 11.37 16.33
N TYR A 194 17.00 11.78 15.06
CA TYR A 194 15.90 12.55 14.48
C TYR A 194 14.84 11.61 13.87
N LEU A 195 13.58 12.02 13.94
CA LEU A 195 12.45 11.29 13.41
C LEU A 195 11.66 12.17 12.44
N TRP A 196 11.48 11.68 11.23
CA TRP A 196 10.49 12.20 10.30
C TRP A 196 9.25 11.32 10.29
N ILE A 197 8.08 11.93 10.45
CA ILE A 197 6.78 11.27 10.29
C ILE A 197 6.07 11.95 9.12
N ALA A 198 5.94 11.22 8.00
CA ALA A 198 5.26 11.71 6.81
C ALA A 198 3.85 11.12 6.71
N GLY A 199 2.87 11.98 6.57
CA GLY A 199 1.46 11.64 6.46
C GLY A 199 0.56 12.57 7.26
N GLU A 200 -0.73 12.41 7.08
CA GLU A 200 -1.77 13.20 7.72
C GLU A 200 -2.77 12.30 8.44
N GLY A 201 -3.52 12.85 9.36
CA GLY A 201 -4.58 12.13 10.04
C GLY A 201 -5.02 12.77 11.36
N PRO A 202 -6.05 12.19 11.99
CA PRO A 202 -6.69 12.79 13.16
C PRO A 202 -5.79 12.88 14.41
N LEU A 203 -4.72 12.09 14.49
CA LEU A 203 -3.84 12.04 15.66
C LEU A 203 -2.73 13.09 15.68
N LEU A 204 -2.62 14.00 14.70
CA LEU A 204 -1.50 14.95 14.63
C LEU A 204 -1.29 15.70 15.95
N ALA A 205 -2.32 16.34 16.46
CA ALA A 205 -2.23 17.14 17.70
C ALA A 205 -1.84 16.29 18.93
N GLU A 206 -2.36 15.06 19.02
CA GLU A 206 -2.02 14.13 20.11
C GLU A 206 -0.55 13.69 20.03
N LEU A 207 -0.06 13.37 18.85
CA LEU A 207 1.32 12.96 18.63
C LEU A 207 2.31 14.10 18.88
N GLU A 208 1.95 15.34 18.49
CA GLU A 208 2.75 16.54 18.83
C GLU A 208 2.81 16.79 20.33
N ALA A 209 1.67 16.67 21.03
CA ALA A 209 1.61 16.81 22.49
C ALA A 209 2.44 15.70 23.19
N ARG A 210 2.42 14.46 22.68
CA ARG A 210 3.24 13.35 23.17
C ARG A 210 4.73 13.65 22.97
N ALA A 211 5.14 14.13 21.78
CA ALA A 211 6.52 14.52 21.51
C ALA A 211 7.00 15.65 22.45
N GLN A 212 6.13 16.61 22.75
CA GLN A 212 6.40 17.68 23.71
C GLN A 212 6.56 17.13 25.12
N LYS A 213 5.63 16.28 25.58
CA LYS A 213 5.64 15.67 26.93
C LYS A 213 6.92 14.83 27.17
N LEU A 214 7.40 14.16 26.14
CA LEU A 214 8.60 13.35 26.19
C LEU A 214 9.89 14.14 25.89
N ALA A 215 9.80 15.48 25.73
CA ALA A 215 10.93 16.37 25.42
C ALA A 215 11.69 16.01 24.15
N VAL A 216 11.01 15.41 23.15
CA VAL A 216 11.61 15.02 21.86
C VAL A 216 11.14 15.88 20.69
N LYS A 217 10.19 16.80 20.89
CA LYS A 217 9.65 17.65 19.81
C LYS A 217 10.73 18.36 18.97
N PRO A 218 11.88 18.83 19.51
CA PRO A 218 12.94 19.43 18.69
C PRO A 218 13.59 18.48 17.66
N ARG A 219 13.40 17.17 17.80
CA ARG A 219 13.98 16.13 16.92
C ARG A 219 12.92 15.36 16.12
N VAL A 220 11.62 15.61 16.35
CA VAL A 220 10.51 15.00 15.62
C VAL A 220 9.94 16.00 14.64
N ARG A 221 9.86 15.61 13.36
CA ARG A 221 9.30 16.42 12.27
C ARG A 221 8.05 15.74 11.72
N PHE A 222 6.92 16.41 11.83
CA PHE A 222 5.69 16.02 11.16
C PHE A 222 5.67 16.72 9.80
N LEU A 223 5.84 15.93 8.71
CA LEU A 223 6.04 16.47 7.36
C LEU A 223 4.73 16.67 6.58
N GLY A 224 3.57 16.27 7.17
CA GLY A 224 2.31 16.29 6.45
C GLY A 224 2.29 15.29 5.27
N TRP A 225 1.36 15.47 4.35
CA TRP A 225 1.31 14.69 3.12
C TRP A 225 2.48 15.04 2.21
N ARG A 226 3.12 14.01 1.64
CA ARG A 226 4.28 14.16 0.75
C ARG A 226 4.07 13.37 -0.53
N ASP A 227 4.26 14.03 -1.68
CA ASP A 227 4.21 13.39 -2.99
C ASP A 227 5.59 12.86 -3.44
N ASP A 228 6.67 13.24 -2.76
CA ASP A 228 8.06 12.86 -2.97
C ASP A 228 8.54 11.76 -2.01
N ALA A 229 7.65 10.86 -1.61
CA ALA A 229 7.95 9.76 -0.70
C ALA A 229 9.25 9.00 -1.02
N PRO A 230 9.58 8.66 -2.28
CA PRO A 230 10.85 8.01 -2.61
C PRO A 230 12.08 8.80 -2.14
N SER A 231 12.07 10.14 -2.26
CA SER A 231 13.17 11.00 -1.80
C SER A 231 13.32 10.99 -0.27
N LEU A 232 12.22 10.86 0.48
CA LEU A 232 12.29 10.71 1.95
C LEU A 232 12.90 9.37 2.35
N TYR A 233 12.52 8.26 1.70
CA TYR A 233 13.16 6.95 1.92
C TYR A 233 14.64 6.96 1.57
N ALA A 234 15.03 7.62 0.48
CA ALA A 234 16.44 7.75 0.08
C ALA A 234 17.25 8.62 1.05
N ALA A 235 16.61 9.56 1.77
CA ALA A 235 17.26 10.44 2.72
C ALA A 235 17.45 9.85 4.11
N CYS A 236 16.68 8.84 4.51
CA CYS A 236 16.75 8.28 5.87
C CYS A 236 17.87 7.25 6.02
N ASP A 237 18.38 7.09 7.23
CA ASP A 237 19.30 6.02 7.57
C ASP A 237 18.54 4.70 7.85
N LEU A 238 17.32 4.81 8.41
CA LEU A 238 16.45 3.68 8.69
C LEU A 238 14.99 4.07 8.40
N PHE A 239 14.24 3.10 7.89
CA PHE A 239 12.78 3.18 7.85
C PHE A 239 12.17 2.35 8.98
N VAL A 240 11.18 2.90 9.68
CA VAL A 240 10.48 2.21 10.78
C VAL A 240 8.99 2.13 10.47
N CYS A 241 8.45 0.91 10.51
CA CYS A 241 7.02 0.62 10.43
C CYS A 241 6.50 0.15 11.80
N PRO A 242 6.04 1.04 12.69
CA PRO A 242 5.66 0.70 14.06
C PRO A 242 4.19 0.25 14.18
N SER A 243 3.57 -0.15 13.08
CA SER A 243 2.13 -0.38 12.98
C SER A 243 1.62 -1.48 13.91
N ARG A 244 0.50 -1.22 14.60
CA ARG A 244 -0.29 -2.22 15.33
C ARG A 244 -1.08 -3.11 14.38
N HIS A 245 -1.56 -2.48 13.29
CA HIS A 245 -2.33 -3.17 12.27
C HIS A 245 -1.94 -2.65 10.88
N GLU A 246 -1.27 -3.48 10.12
CA GLU A 246 -0.81 -3.20 8.75
C GLU A 246 -1.06 -4.43 7.87
N PRO A 247 -2.19 -4.50 7.16
CA PRO A 247 -2.55 -5.70 6.41
C PRO A 247 -1.59 -6.05 5.27
N LEU A 248 -0.95 -5.05 4.65
CA LEU A 248 -0.09 -5.28 3.47
C LEU A 248 1.37 -4.90 3.68
N GLY A 249 1.64 -3.73 4.28
CA GLY A 249 3.02 -3.24 4.43
C GLY A 249 3.61 -2.61 3.17
N ASN A 250 2.81 -1.90 2.35
CA ASN A 250 3.33 -1.17 1.19
C ASN A 250 4.54 -0.29 1.54
N VAL A 251 4.51 0.36 2.68
CA VAL A 251 5.59 1.23 3.17
C VAL A 251 6.92 0.49 3.38
N VAL A 252 6.87 -0.82 3.69
CA VAL A 252 8.06 -1.69 3.76
C VAL A 252 8.59 -1.94 2.35
N ILE A 253 7.71 -2.26 1.40
CA ILE A 253 8.07 -2.48 0.00
C ILE A 253 8.64 -1.18 -0.62
N GLU A 254 8.08 -0.02 -0.27
CA GLU A 254 8.56 1.30 -0.69
C GLU A 254 9.95 1.61 -0.11
N ALA A 255 10.20 1.28 1.16
CA ALA A 255 11.51 1.41 1.78
C ALA A 255 12.56 0.51 1.10
N TRP A 256 12.22 -0.75 0.85
CA TRP A 256 13.09 -1.69 0.12
C TRP A 256 13.38 -1.23 -1.30
N ALA A 257 12.42 -0.64 -2.01
CA ALA A 257 12.62 -0.09 -3.34
C ALA A 257 13.69 1.01 -3.38
N GLN A 258 13.93 1.70 -2.26
CA GLN A 258 15.00 2.69 -2.12
C GLN A 258 16.24 2.15 -1.39
N GLY A 259 16.27 0.85 -1.07
CA GLY A 259 17.39 0.21 -0.37
C GLY A 259 17.50 0.57 1.12
N ALA A 260 16.48 1.18 1.71
CA ALA A 260 16.48 1.54 3.11
C ALA A 260 16.41 0.31 4.02
N ALA A 261 17.22 0.28 5.07
CA ALA A 261 17.13 -0.73 6.13
C ALA A 261 15.80 -0.54 6.90
N VAL A 262 15.13 -1.65 7.20
CA VAL A 262 13.78 -1.66 7.78
C VAL A 262 13.80 -2.23 9.20
N VAL A 263 13.16 -1.52 10.12
CA VAL A 263 12.67 -2.06 11.40
C VAL A 263 11.14 -2.04 11.36
N ALA A 264 10.50 -3.16 11.63
CA ALA A 264 9.04 -3.23 11.61
C ALA A 264 8.50 -4.01 12.82
N THR A 265 7.28 -3.69 13.21
CA THR A 265 6.56 -4.53 14.17
C THR A 265 6.06 -5.82 13.52
N GLN A 266 5.83 -6.86 14.33
CA GLN A 266 5.24 -8.14 13.92
C GLN A 266 3.72 -8.01 13.62
N SER A 267 3.30 -6.89 13.02
CA SER A 267 1.95 -6.76 12.47
C SER A 267 1.84 -7.54 11.13
N GLN A 268 0.63 -7.89 10.72
CA GLN A 268 0.34 -8.91 9.70
C GLN A 268 1.17 -8.78 8.41
N GLY A 269 1.14 -7.62 7.76
CA GLY A 269 1.85 -7.39 6.50
C GLY A 269 3.37 -7.40 6.67
N PRO A 270 3.94 -6.58 7.57
CA PRO A 270 5.37 -6.61 7.85
C PRO A 270 5.90 -7.99 8.26
N ALA A 271 5.18 -8.73 9.13
CA ALA A 271 5.57 -10.09 9.52
C ALA A 271 5.58 -11.08 8.34
N ALA A 272 4.72 -10.88 7.34
CA ALA A 272 4.69 -11.71 6.14
C ALA A 272 5.74 -11.31 5.09
N LEU A 273 6.23 -10.07 5.14
CA LEU A 273 7.20 -9.54 4.18
C LEU A 273 8.64 -9.67 4.67
N VAL A 274 8.90 -9.24 5.90
CA VAL A 274 10.25 -9.13 6.49
C VAL A 274 10.67 -10.47 7.06
N ARG A 275 11.82 -10.96 6.64
CA ARG A 275 12.55 -12.05 7.31
C ARG A 275 13.49 -11.43 8.31
N ASP A 276 13.22 -11.72 9.61
CA ASP A 276 13.96 -11.13 10.73
C ASP A 276 15.45 -11.47 10.65
N GLY A 277 16.31 -10.44 10.78
CA GLY A 277 17.75 -10.55 10.65
C GLY A 277 18.28 -10.75 9.22
N GLU A 278 17.40 -10.91 8.21
CA GLU A 278 17.79 -11.10 6.81
C GLU A 278 17.41 -9.89 5.93
N THR A 279 16.14 -9.47 5.93
CA THR A 279 15.64 -8.37 5.09
C THR A 279 15.16 -7.17 5.90
N GLY A 280 15.35 -7.20 7.20
CA GLY A 280 14.99 -6.19 8.18
C GLY A 280 14.99 -6.77 9.58
N LEU A 281 14.59 -5.97 10.58
CA LEU A 281 14.37 -6.45 11.95
C LEU A 281 12.89 -6.38 12.30
N LEU A 282 12.41 -7.42 12.99
CA LEU A 282 11.06 -7.50 13.52
C LEU A 282 11.04 -7.36 15.04
N VAL A 283 10.13 -6.57 15.56
CA VAL A 283 9.92 -6.36 16.99
C VAL A 283 8.46 -6.60 17.39
N PRO A 284 8.14 -6.93 18.64
CA PRO A 284 6.76 -7.04 19.09
C PRO A 284 5.98 -5.74 18.87
N VAL A 285 4.67 -5.89 18.63
CA VAL A 285 3.74 -4.75 18.57
C VAL A 285 3.66 -4.10 19.96
N ASP A 286 3.54 -2.76 20.00
CA ASP A 286 3.43 -1.95 21.22
C ASP A 286 4.64 -2.05 22.20
N ASP A 287 5.79 -2.47 21.73
CA ASP A 287 7.02 -2.54 22.52
C ASP A 287 8.03 -1.44 22.14
N ALA A 288 7.86 -0.24 22.72
CA ALA A 288 8.78 0.89 22.50
C ALA A 288 10.23 0.59 22.93
N PRO A 289 10.52 -0.10 24.04
CA PRO A 289 11.87 -0.54 24.36
C PRO A 289 12.50 -1.45 23.30
N ALA A 290 11.79 -2.47 22.80
CA ALA A 290 12.31 -3.34 21.75
C ALA A 290 12.55 -2.57 20.44
N LEU A 291 11.63 -1.68 20.08
CA LEU A 291 11.77 -0.81 18.90
C LEU A 291 13.02 0.10 19.03
N ALA A 292 13.23 0.70 20.20
CA ALA A 292 14.43 1.52 20.45
C ALA A 292 15.73 0.71 20.37
N ARG A 293 15.74 -0.54 20.89
CA ARG A 293 16.90 -1.43 20.77
C ARG A 293 17.22 -1.76 19.32
N ALA A 294 16.21 -2.15 18.52
CA ALA A 294 16.40 -2.48 17.11
C ALA A 294 16.91 -1.28 16.29
N ILE A 295 16.33 -0.09 16.50
CA ILE A 295 16.82 1.16 15.88
C ILE A 295 18.29 1.41 16.26
N ARG A 296 18.63 1.34 17.55
CA ARG A 296 20.01 1.55 18.04
C ARG A 296 20.98 0.56 17.41
N THR A 297 20.62 -0.73 17.33
CA THR A 297 21.44 -1.77 16.73
C THR A 297 21.82 -1.42 15.29
N LEU A 298 20.84 -1.04 14.46
CA LEU A 298 21.12 -0.72 13.05
C LEU A 298 21.82 0.63 12.85
N LEU A 299 21.61 1.61 13.73
CA LEU A 299 22.33 2.88 13.66
C LEU A 299 23.78 2.75 14.12
N ALA A 300 24.07 1.82 15.06
CA ALA A 300 25.43 1.56 15.55
C ALA A 300 26.22 0.65 14.60
N ASP A 301 25.56 -0.27 13.88
CA ASP A 301 26.18 -1.20 12.94
C ASP A 301 25.71 -0.88 11.50
N ARG A 302 26.47 0.02 10.85
CA ARG A 302 26.19 0.46 9.47
C ARG A 302 26.34 -0.67 8.44
N GLU A 303 27.20 -1.64 8.69
CA GLU A 303 27.40 -2.79 7.80
C GLU A 303 26.17 -3.70 7.84
N LEU A 304 25.66 -3.98 9.04
CA LEU A 304 24.41 -4.71 9.21
C LEU A 304 23.24 -3.98 8.53
N ALA A 305 23.10 -2.68 8.76
CA ALA A 305 22.04 -1.88 8.15
C ALA A 305 22.12 -1.92 6.60
N ALA A 306 23.31 -1.72 6.04
CA ALA A 306 23.52 -1.79 4.59
C ALA A 306 23.22 -3.19 4.03
N ARG A 307 23.63 -4.26 4.72
CA ARG A 307 23.32 -5.64 4.31
C ARG A 307 21.82 -5.92 4.30
N LEU A 308 21.10 -5.50 5.36
CA LEU A 308 19.65 -5.69 5.44
C LEU A 308 18.91 -4.87 4.38
N GLY A 309 19.35 -3.63 4.12
CA GLY A 309 18.80 -2.77 3.06
C GLY A 309 19.00 -3.39 1.67
N GLN A 310 20.21 -3.92 1.37
CA GLN A 310 20.50 -4.61 0.11
C GLN A 310 19.68 -5.89 -0.04
N ALA A 311 19.52 -6.68 1.00
CA ALA A 311 18.70 -7.89 0.98
C ALA A 311 17.20 -7.56 0.81
N GLY A 312 16.72 -6.47 1.44
CA GLY A 312 15.39 -5.93 1.22
C GLY A 312 15.18 -5.47 -0.22
N ARG A 313 16.16 -4.75 -0.80
CA ARG A 313 16.13 -4.35 -2.21
C ARG A 313 16.09 -5.57 -3.14
N ALA A 314 16.89 -6.58 -2.91
CA ALA A 314 16.86 -7.82 -3.69
C ALA A 314 15.50 -8.54 -3.59
N ALA A 315 14.86 -8.54 -2.42
CA ALA A 315 13.52 -9.08 -2.24
C ALA A 315 12.46 -8.27 -2.99
N PHE A 316 12.60 -6.95 -3.05
CA PHE A 316 11.78 -6.05 -3.87
C PHE A 316 11.95 -6.36 -5.36
N ASP A 317 13.19 -6.39 -5.85
CA ASP A 317 13.53 -6.62 -7.27
C ASP A 317 12.99 -7.97 -7.77
N ALA A 318 13.00 -8.99 -6.92
CA ALA A 318 12.51 -10.34 -7.24
C ALA A 318 10.98 -10.46 -7.30
N ARG A 319 10.20 -9.57 -6.66
CA ARG A 319 8.77 -9.82 -6.41
C ARG A 319 7.83 -8.64 -6.62
N PHE A 320 8.30 -7.40 -6.46
CA PHE A 320 7.43 -6.24 -6.27
C PHE A 320 7.68 -5.12 -7.27
N THR A 321 8.48 -5.36 -8.32
CA THR A 321 8.65 -4.41 -9.43
C THR A 321 7.38 -4.36 -10.29
N GLU A 322 7.17 -3.23 -10.97
CA GLU A 322 6.03 -3.06 -11.88
C GLU A 322 6.00 -4.16 -12.95
N SER A 323 7.14 -4.47 -13.56
CA SER A 323 7.23 -5.45 -14.65
C SER A 323 6.80 -6.85 -14.21
N ILE A 324 7.27 -7.31 -13.04
CA ILE A 324 6.93 -8.63 -12.50
C ILE A 324 5.43 -8.71 -12.17
N VAL A 325 4.92 -7.72 -11.45
CA VAL A 325 3.52 -7.76 -11.01
C VAL A 325 2.56 -7.59 -12.19
N VAL A 326 2.88 -6.72 -13.15
CA VAL A 326 2.07 -6.56 -14.37
C VAL A 326 2.06 -7.87 -15.18
N ALA A 327 3.20 -8.53 -15.33
CA ALA A 327 3.26 -9.84 -15.99
C ALA A 327 2.37 -10.88 -15.29
N GLN A 328 2.36 -10.91 -13.95
CA GLN A 328 1.48 -11.78 -13.16
C GLN A 328 -0.01 -11.49 -13.40
N TYR A 329 -0.40 -10.19 -13.46
CA TYR A 329 -1.78 -9.82 -13.77
C TYR A 329 -2.20 -10.22 -15.19
N LEU A 330 -1.33 -9.99 -16.18
CA LEU A 330 -1.60 -10.37 -17.58
C LEU A 330 -1.72 -11.89 -17.74
N ASP A 331 -0.85 -12.65 -17.08
CA ASP A 331 -0.93 -14.10 -17.07
C ASP A 331 -2.21 -14.59 -16.38
N PHE A 332 -2.54 -14.02 -15.22
CA PHE A 332 -3.79 -14.33 -14.52
C PHE A 332 -5.02 -14.07 -15.42
N PHE A 333 -5.10 -12.91 -16.09
CA PHE A 333 -6.23 -12.60 -16.97
C PHE A 333 -6.33 -13.58 -18.15
N ARG A 334 -5.19 -14.01 -18.71
CA ARG A 334 -5.19 -15.03 -19.77
C ARG A 334 -5.74 -16.37 -19.28
N ARG A 335 -5.33 -16.81 -18.08
CA ARG A 335 -5.76 -18.12 -17.52
C ARG A 335 -7.21 -18.16 -17.12
N VAL A 336 -7.78 -17.06 -16.63
CA VAL A 336 -9.18 -17.05 -16.17
C VAL A 336 -10.17 -16.73 -17.31
N LYS A 337 -9.70 -16.26 -18.44
CA LYS A 337 -10.52 -15.95 -19.62
C LYS A 337 -11.06 -17.21 -20.32
N THR A 338 -10.35 -18.34 -20.18
CA THR A 338 -10.70 -19.63 -20.77
C THR A 338 -11.64 -20.40 -19.87
#